data_a6952c2219c20416d583a275d10afabd
#
_entry.id   a6952c2219c20416d583a275d10afabd
#
_cell.length_a   1.000
_cell.length_b   1.000
_cell.length_c   1.000
_cell.angle_alpha   90.00
_cell.angle_beta   90.00
_cell.angle_gamma   90.00
#
_symmetry.space_group_name_H-M   'P 1'
#
loop_
_entity.id
_entity.type
_entity.pdbx_description
1 polymer ?
#
loop_
_entity_poly.entity_id
_entity_poly.type
_entity_poly.pdbx_seq_one_letter_code
_entity_poly.pdbx_strand_id
1 'polypeptide(L)'
;MRNFYVYILSSKSRVLYTGITDNIYRRTWEHKNDVNPGFTRDYRVHRLVYYETFKYVKNAIAREKTIKGWLRSKKVALIRSTDPTWEDLSESWFDGKQVLRFAQDDKFFIQDEQLKSSARTPVPGSRMKYKTLQLEFDSGVATLTLNRPEKRNAVSYELIDDLIRALEEVRNSSAGILILTGAGKAFCSGLDLDTLKSLIGRTREQNLEDSRTMVSLFRSLYEFPKPTIAAVNGAAIAGGTGLALLCDFTLAVPEAKFGYTEVRIGFVPAIVATFLLRQVGEKIARDLLLTGRIFDAAEALKMGLINEIVAPEKLLDRARELAAQLAEGSPLSLFCTKRLLTEHARAELDSQIEAAIRENAGIRESADFREGITSFLEKRKPKWTGR
;
A
#
# COMPACT_ATOMS: atom_id res chain seq x y z
N MET A 1 -5.64 14.82 29.69
CA MET A 1 -7.01 14.25 29.59
C MET A 1 -7.40 14.23 28.13
N ARG A 2 -7.89 13.12 27.62
CA ARG A 2 -8.29 12.98 26.20
C ARG A 2 -9.74 13.43 26.04
N ASN A 3 -10.01 14.35 25.10
CA ASN A 3 -11.37 14.80 24.79
C ASN A 3 -11.85 14.09 23.51
N PHE A 4 -13.16 13.91 23.39
CA PHE A 4 -13.82 13.41 22.18
C PHE A 4 -14.80 14.46 21.68
N TYR A 5 -14.96 14.53 20.38
CA TYR A 5 -15.77 15.56 19.74
C TYR A 5 -16.81 14.92 18.82
N VAL A 6 -18.05 15.38 18.93
CA VAL A 6 -19.09 15.14 17.91
C VAL A 6 -19.23 16.41 17.12
N TYR A 7 -19.19 16.32 15.81
CA TYR A 7 -19.14 17.48 14.93
C TYR A 7 -20.08 17.35 13.73
N ILE A 8 -20.48 18.50 13.17
CA ILE A 8 -21.23 18.59 11.92
C ILE A 8 -20.46 19.46 10.94
N LEU A 9 -20.22 18.92 9.74
CA LEU A 9 -19.70 19.66 8.61
C LEU A 9 -20.83 20.02 7.64
N SER A 10 -20.62 21.09 6.88
CA SER A 10 -21.53 21.57 5.85
C SER A 10 -20.81 21.87 4.54
N SER A 11 -21.46 21.60 3.40
CA SER A 11 -21.07 22.21 2.13
C SER A 11 -21.60 23.62 1.98
N LYS A 12 -21.17 24.36 0.94
CA LYS A 12 -21.77 25.66 0.58
C LYS A 12 -23.26 25.53 0.26
N SER A 13 -23.69 24.40 -0.31
CA SER A 13 -25.11 24.08 -0.58
C SER A 13 -25.83 23.48 0.62
N ARG A 14 -25.19 23.49 1.81
CA ARG A 14 -25.74 23.02 3.08
C ARG A 14 -25.99 21.49 3.14
N VAL A 15 -25.28 20.67 2.38
CA VAL A 15 -25.22 19.23 2.63
C VAL A 15 -24.52 19.01 3.96
N LEU A 16 -25.07 18.13 4.84
CA LEU A 16 -24.58 17.94 6.20
C LEU A 16 -23.94 16.58 6.36
N TYR A 17 -22.82 16.54 7.06
CA TYR A 17 -22.16 15.34 7.53
C TYR A 17 -21.99 15.40 9.05
N THR A 18 -22.28 14.30 9.77
CA THR A 18 -22.07 14.19 11.22
C THR A 18 -21.04 13.13 11.50
N GLY A 19 -20.05 13.43 12.33
CA GLY A 19 -18.98 12.52 12.68
C GLY A 19 -18.54 12.64 14.14
N ILE A 20 -17.68 11.74 14.55
CA ILE A 20 -17.01 11.72 15.84
C ILE A 20 -15.49 11.65 15.63
N THR A 21 -14.72 12.30 16.49
CA THR A 21 -13.26 12.26 16.50
C THR A 21 -12.73 12.52 17.91
N ASP A 22 -11.51 12.14 18.18
CA ASP A 22 -10.75 12.53 19.36
C ASP A 22 -9.88 13.78 19.13
N ASN A 23 -9.75 14.22 17.85
CA ASN A 23 -9.02 15.42 17.48
C ASN A 23 -9.79 16.18 16.39
N ILE A 24 -10.54 17.23 16.83
CA ILE A 24 -11.39 18.00 15.95
C ILE A 24 -10.59 18.82 14.93
N TYR A 25 -9.41 19.29 15.29
CA TYR A 25 -8.54 20.07 14.42
C TYR A 25 -8.04 19.22 13.25
N ARG A 26 -7.44 18.06 13.57
CA ARG A 26 -6.99 17.09 12.57
C ARG A 26 -8.14 16.69 11.64
N ARG A 27 -9.25 16.26 12.22
CA ARG A 27 -10.39 15.74 11.44
C ARG A 27 -11.00 16.78 10.50
N THR A 28 -11.05 18.02 10.94
CA THR A 28 -11.51 19.13 10.11
C THR A 28 -10.52 19.44 8.98
N TRP A 29 -9.23 19.38 9.26
CA TRP A 29 -8.18 19.54 8.24
C TRP A 29 -8.28 18.44 7.18
N GLU A 30 -8.44 17.16 7.58
CA GLU A 30 -8.63 16.03 6.67
C GLU A 30 -9.82 16.24 5.72
N HIS A 31 -10.93 16.75 6.24
CA HIS A 31 -12.11 17.04 5.41
C HIS A 31 -11.90 18.23 4.49
N LYS A 32 -11.22 19.29 4.93
CA LYS A 32 -10.90 20.46 4.10
C LYS A 32 -9.96 20.15 2.95
N ASN A 33 -9.08 19.17 3.14
CA ASN A 33 -8.07 18.77 2.15
C ASN A 33 -8.44 17.48 1.40
N ASP A 34 -9.70 17.02 1.53
CA ASP A 34 -10.22 15.83 0.85
C ASP A 34 -9.33 14.56 1.04
N VAL A 35 -8.70 14.44 2.22
CA VAL A 35 -7.75 13.36 2.54
C VAL A 35 -8.41 11.97 2.46
N ASN A 36 -9.69 11.89 2.86
CA ASN A 36 -10.42 10.62 2.85
C ASN A 36 -11.47 10.62 1.73
N PRO A 37 -11.48 9.62 0.83
CA PRO A 37 -12.52 9.47 -0.18
C PRO A 37 -13.89 9.20 0.47
N GLY A 38 -14.96 9.65 -0.17
CA GLY A 38 -16.33 9.39 0.22
C GLY A 38 -17.20 10.63 0.33
N PHE A 39 -18.34 10.50 1.00
CA PHE A 39 -19.44 11.48 1.02
C PHE A 39 -19.00 12.94 1.20
N THR A 40 -18.06 13.23 2.12
CA THR A 40 -17.63 14.60 2.40
C THR A 40 -16.86 15.23 1.26
N ARG A 41 -16.05 14.46 0.55
CA ARG A 41 -15.35 14.86 -0.66
C ARG A 41 -16.32 15.04 -1.83
N ASP A 42 -17.18 14.05 -2.09
CA ASP A 42 -18.11 14.04 -3.22
C ASP A 42 -19.07 15.22 -3.18
N TYR A 43 -19.50 15.63 -1.98
CA TYR A 43 -20.43 16.74 -1.76
C TYR A 43 -19.75 18.03 -1.28
N ARG A 44 -18.41 18.09 -1.28
CA ARG A 44 -17.59 19.25 -0.83
C ARG A 44 -18.01 19.76 0.55
N VAL A 45 -18.10 18.86 1.52
CA VAL A 45 -18.58 19.14 2.88
C VAL A 45 -17.39 19.49 3.76
N HIS A 46 -16.88 20.73 3.67
CA HIS A 46 -15.59 21.15 4.21
C HIS A 46 -15.66 22.14 5.37
N ARG A 47 -16.84 22.73 5.63
CA ARG A 47 -17.00 23.77 6.64
C ARG A 47 -17.45 23.18 7.96
N LEU A 48 -16.73 23.42 9.05
CA LEU A 48 -17.16 23.03 10.39
C LEU A 48 -18.21 24.02 10.90
N VAL A 49 -19.45 23.57 11.08
CA VAL A 49 -20.58 24.41 11.49
C VAL A 49 -21.12 24.08 12.88
N TYR A 50 -20.61 23.03 13.51
CA TYR A 50 -21.00 22.65 14.86
C TYR A 50 -20.02 21.60 15.45
N TYR A 51 -19.73 21.70 16.76
CA TYR A 51 -19.10 20.62 17.52
C TYR A 51 -19.45 20.65 19.01
N GLU A 52 -19.42 19.47 19.65
CA GLU A 52 -19.59 19.27 21.10
C GLU A 52 -18.38 18.49 21.63
N THR A 53 -17.96 18.78 22.88
CA THR A 53 -16.83 18.11 23.54
C THR A 53 -17.31 17.15 24.61
N PHE A 54 -16.72 15.95 24.66
CA PHE A 54 -17.03 14.90 25.60
C PHE A 54 -15.77 14.36 26.30
N LYS A 55 -15.88 14.11 27.60
CA LYS A 55 -14.79 13.50 28.38
C LYS A 55 -14.69 11.98 28.16
N TYR A 56 -15.80 11.32 27.85
CA TYR A 56 -15.90 9.87 27.67
C TYR A 56 -16.36 9.51 26.27
N VAL A 57 -15.62 8.59 25.61
CA VAL A 57 -15.92 8.14 24.23
C VAL A 57 -17.32 7.55 24.09
N LYS A 58 -17.80 6.80 25.10
CA LYS A 58 -19.15 6.20 25.07
C LYS A 58 -20.25 7.25 24.92
N ASN A 59 -20.13 8.39 25.59
CA ASN A 59 -21.08 9.49 25.54
C ASN A 59 -21.05 10.18 24.16
N ALA A 60 -19.86 10.37 23.60
CA ALA A 60 -19.67 10.93 22.26
C ALA A 60 -20.30 10.02 21.19
N ILE A 61 -20.07 8.70 21.24
CA ILE A 61 -20.67 7.72 20.32
C ILE A 61 -22.21 7.74 20.43
N ALA A 62 -22.75 7.75 21.63
CA ALA A 62 -24.20 7.81 21.84
C ALA A 62 -24.79 9.11 21.24
N ARG A 63 -24.12 10.24 21.45
CA ARG A 63 -24.54 11.54 20.92
C ARG A 63 -24.46 11.61 19.39
N GLU A 64 -23.39 11.10 18.80
CA GLU A 64 -23.22 11.03 17.34
C GLU A 64 -24.35 10.20 16.70
N LYS A 65 -24.65 9.00 17.23
CA LYS A 65 -25.76 8.16 16.77
C LYS A 65 -27.09 8.89 16.86
N THR A 66 -27.33 9.59 17.97
CA THR A 66 -28.54 10.40 18.19
C THR A 66 -28.67 11.47 17.11
N ILE A 67 -27.63 12.28 16.88
CA ILE A 67 -27.66 13.34 15.87
C ILE A 67 -27.77 12.75 14.45
N LYS A 68 -27.11 11.64 14.15
CA LYS A 68 -27.25 10.97 12.84
C LYS A 68 -28.70 10.57 12.56
N GLY A 69 -29.43 10.07 13.54
CA GLY A 69 -30.84 9.70 13.42
C GLY A 69 -31.83 10.87 13.34
N TRP A 70 -31.40 12.11 13.54
CA TRP A 70 -32.30 13.27 13.49
C TRP A 70 -32.71 13.65 12.06
N LEU A 71 -33.95 14.16 11.93
CA LEU A 71 -34.37 14.85 10.74
C LEU A 71 -33.50 16.08 10.47
N ARG A 72 -33.38 16.44 9.19
CA ARG A 72 -32.56 17.58 8.77
C ARG A 72 -32.91 18.88 9.50
N SER A 73 -34.22 19.17 9.70
CA SER A 73 -34.71 20.35 10.41
C SER A 73 -34.15 20.46 11.82
N LYS A 74 -34.05 19.33 12.55
CA LYS A 74 -33.50 19.27 13.90
C LYS A 74 -32.00 19.53 13.93
N LYS A 75 -31.26 19.01 12.94
CA LYS A 75 -29.81 19.30 12.78
C LYS A 75 -29.57 20.78 12.46
N VAL A 76 -30.39 21.36 11.60
CA VAL A 76 -30.35 22.80 11.28
C VAL A 76 -30.65 23.66 12.50
N ALA A 77 -31.65 23.30 13.32
CA ALA A 77 -31.95 24.00 14.56
C ALA A 77 -30.76 23.94 15.56
N LEU A 78 -30.10 22.79 15.68
CA LEU A 78 -28.90 22.64 16.52
C LEU A 78 -27.75 23.53 16.04
N ILE A 79 -27.48 23.57 14.72
CA ILE A 79 -26.43 24.44 14.17
C ILE A 79 -26.77 25.90 14.43
N ARG A 80 -27.99 26.33 14.16
CA ARG A 80 -28.42 27.73 14.35
C ARG A 80 -28.40 28.19 15.81
N SER A 81 -28.50 27.27 16.76
CA SER A 81 -28.41 27.63 18.19
C SER A 81 -27.01 28.04 18.64
N THR A 82 -25.97 27.64 17.89
CA THR A 82 -24.58 27.95 18.18
C THR A 82 -23.92 28.81 17.11
N ASP A 83 -24.31 28.65 15.85
CA ASP A 83 -23.82 29.38 14.70
C ASP A 83 -24.99 29.77 13.76
N PRO A 84 -25.67 30.90 14.02
CA PRO A 84 -26.80 31.36 13.19
C PRO A 84 -26.43 31.71 11.75
N THR A 85 -25.19 32.13 11.52
CA THR A 85 -24.65 32.58 10.24
C THR A 85 -24.09 31.46 9.39
N TRP A 86 -23.86 30.29 9.97
CA TRP A 86 -23.21 29.13 9.31
C TRP A 86 -21.80 29.46 8.84
N GLU A 87 -21.06 30.19 9.66
CA GLU A 87 -19.64 30.43 9.42
C GLU A 87 -18.83 29.16 9.57
N ASP A 88 -17.65 29.13 8.98
CA ASP A 88 -16.73 28.02 9.17
C ASP A 88 -15.99 28.23 10.49
N LEU A 89 -16.43 27.58 11.56
CA LEU A 89 -15.82 27.64 12.90
C LEU A 89 -14.34 27.28 12.92
N SER A 90 -13.81 26.70 11.85
CA SER A 90 -12.41 26.31 11.71
C SER A 90 -11.62 27.20 10.76
N GLU A 91 -12.16 28.33 10.30
CA GLU A 91 -11.51 29.20 9.31
C GLU A 91 -10.16 29.74 9.82
N SER A 92 -10.10 30.14 11.09
CA SER A 92 -8.89 30.68 11.74
C SER A 92 -7.95 29.60 12.29
N TRP A 93 -8.30 28.31 12.21
CA TRP A 93 -7.53 27.24 12.84
C TRP A 93 -6.25 26.87 12.09
N PHE A 94 -6.13 27.23 10.81
CA PHE A 94 -5.10 26.75 9.91
C PHE A 94 -4.16 27.86 9.41
N ASP A 95 -3.98 28.94 10.17
CA ASP A 95 -2.96 29.94 9.88
C ASP A 95 -1.55 29.35 10.04
N GLY A 96 -0.64 29.71 9.13
CA GLY A 96 0.64 29.04 8.87
C GLY A 96 1.55 28.72 10.08
N LYS A 97 1.29 29.30 11.27
CA LYS A 97 1.99 28.95 12.53
C LYS A 97 1.44 27.68 13.21
N GLN A 98 0.17 27.33 12.96
CA GLN A 98 -0.42 26.11 13.53
C GLN A 98 -0.17 24.87 12.67
N VAL A 99 0.01 25.02 11.37
CA VAL A 99 0.43 23.93 10.47
C VAL A 99 1.78 23.36 10.93
N LEU A 100 2.71 24.21 11.40
CA LEU A 100 3.98 23.77 11.97
C LEU A 100 3.83 23.03 13.32
N ARG A 101 2.84 23.37 14.14
CA ARG A 101 2.55 22.63 15.38
C ARG A 101 1.96 21.24 15.11
N PHE A 102 1.09 21.13 14.10
CA PHE A 102 0.57 19.82 13.68
C PHE A 102 1.65 18.90 13.15
N ALA A 103 2.65 19.44 12.45
CA ALA A 103 3.82 18.68 12.01
C ALA A 103 4.75 18.24 13.19
N GLN A 104 4.74 18.95 14.30
CA GLN A 104 5.50 18.58 15.51
C GLN A 104 4.75 17.61 16.43
N ASP A 105 3.41 17.60 16.39
CA ASP A 105 2.56 16.68 17.16
C ASP A 105 2.36 15.31 16.46
N ASP A 106 2.94 15.09 15.29
CA ASP A 106 2.85 13.87 14.49
C ASP A 106 3.47 12.60 15.13
N LYS A 107 4.05 12.70 16.31
CA LYS A 107 4.19 11.53 17.20
C LYS A 107 2.84 10.84 17.50
N PHE A 108 1.73 11.51 17.25
CA PHE A 108 0.37 11.02 17.43
C PHE A 108 -0.22 10.30 16.20
N PHE A 109 0.27 10.55 14.98
CA PHE A 109 -0.25 9.88 13.76
C PHE A 109 0.00 8.37 13.74
N ILE A 110 0.99 7.90 14.50
CA ILE A 110 1.32 6.47 14.60
C ILE A 110 0.38 5.72 15.57
N GLN A 111 -0.33 6.41 16.45
CA GLN A 111 -1.15 5.75 17.49
C GLN A 111 -2.64 5.58 17.16
N ASP A 112 -3.20 6.28 16.17
CA ASP A 112 -4.66 6.32 15.98
C ASP A 112 -5.24 5.22 15.06
N GLU A 113 -4.44 4.52 14.26
CA GLU A 113 -4.91 3.31 13.56
C GLU A 113 -5.14 2.11 14.50
N GLN A 114 -4.57 2.15 15.72
CA GLN A 114 -4.75 1.08 16.72
C GLN A 114 -6.15 0.98 17.30
N LEU A 115 -7.03 1.96 17.08
CA LEU A 115 -8.38 1.99 17.66
C LEU A 115 -9.46 1.31 16.80
N LYS A 116 -9.15 0.89 15.58
CA LYS A 116 -10.08 0.17 14.70
C LYS A 116 -9.93 -1.35 14.74
N SER A 117 -8.88 -1.85 15.35
CA SER A 117 -8.67 -3.27 15.58
C SER A 117 -8.83 -3.55 17.06
N SER A 118 -9.94 -4.16 17.46
CA SER A 118 -10.09 -4.84 18.75
C SER A 118 -9.29 -6.15 18.72
N ALA A 119 -7.99 -6.08 18.50
CA ALA A 119 -7.08 -7.20 18.59
C ALA A 119 -5.91 -6.80 19.48
N ARG A 120 -5.93 -7.36 20.69
CA ARG A 120 -4.86 -7.58 21.66
C ARG A 120 -3.57 -6.79 21.42
N THR A 121 -3.26 -5.84 22.28
CA THR A 121 -1.91 -5.28 22.46
C THR A 121 -0.90 -6.43 22.51
N PRO A 122 0.13 -6.45 21.64
CA PRO A 122 1.22 -7.39 21.82
C PRO A 122 1.96 -7.01 23.11
N VAL A 123 2.08 -7.96 24.00
CA VAL A 123 2.95 -7.89 25.18
C VAL A 123 4.38 -7.64 24.66
N PRO A 124 5.18 -6.70 25.24
CA PRO A 124 6.57 -6.53 24.86
C PRO A 124 7.31 -7.86 25.09
N GLY A 125 7.77 -8.49 23.99
CA GLY A 125 8.55 -9.73 24.07
C GLY A 125 8.13 -10.88 23.15
N SER A 126 6.94 -10.89 22.55
CA SER A 126 6.60 -11.94 21.58
C SER A 126 6.71 -11.40 20.14
N ARG A 127 7.85 -11.65 19.48
CA ARG A 127 7.97 -11.48 18.01
C ARG A 127 6.90 -12.33 17.33
N MET A 128 6.13 -11.76 16.41
CA MET A 128 5.23 -12.57 15.57
C MET A 128 6.05 -13.64 14.83
N LYS A 129 5.59 -14.88 14.86
CA LYS A 129 6.23 -15.95 14.11
C LYS A 129 5.58 -15.98 12.72
N TYR A 130 6.38 -15.74 11.71
CA TYR A 130 6.01 -15.91 10.31
C TYR A 130 6.46 -17.29 9.83
N LYS A 131 5.71 -17.92 8.94
CA LYS A 131 6.07 -19.22 8.39
C LYS A 131 6.89 -19.10 7.12
N THR A 132 6.65 -18.04 6.36
CA THR A 132 7.17 -17.87 5.00
C THR A 132 8.20 -16.75 4.88
N LEU A 133 8.48 -16.05 5.97
CA LEU A 133 9.46 -14.97 6.01
C LEU A 133 10.14 -14.87 7.38
N GLN A 134 11.25 -14.14 7.42
CA GLN A 134 11.95 -13.74 8.64
C GLN A 134 11.94 -12.22 8.72
N LEU A 135 11.68 -11.67 9.91
CA LEU A 135 11.71 -10.25 10.19
C LEU A 135 12.68 -9.98 11.33
N GLU A 136 13.68 -9.17 11.05
CA GLU A 136 14.71 -8.77 11.99
C GLU A 136 14.77 -7.26 12.12
N PHE A 137 15.05 -6.77 13.32
CA PHE A 137 15.23 -5.35 13.62
C PHE A 137 16.63 -5.14 14.17
N ASP A 138 17.37 -4.29 13.53
CA ASP A 138 18.70 -3.88 13.96
C ASP A 138 18.95 -2.40 13.63
N SER A 139 19.45 -1.65 14.62
CA SER A 139 19.95 -0.27 14.44
C SER A 139 18.99 0.66 13.69
N GLY A 140 17.68 0.56 13.95
CA GLY A 140 16.67 1.38 13.30
C GLY A 140 16.26 0.93 11.89
N VAL A 141 16.75 -0.24 11.45
CA VAL A 141 16.41 -0.87 10.17
C VAL A 141 15.62 -2.16 10.43
N ALA A 142 14.56 -2.37 9.67
CA ALA A 142 13.86 -3.65 9.59
C ALA A 142 14.35 -4.40 8.34
N THR A 143 14.81 -5.63 8.51
CA THR A 143 15.16 -6.53 7.39
C THR A 143 14.13 -7.64 7.30
N LEU A 144 13.40 -7.67 6.18
CA LEU A 144 12.40 -8.66 5.86
C LEU A 144 12.96 -9.59 4.78
N THR A 145 13.13 -10.88 5.13
CA THR A 145 13.67 -11.90 4.25
C THR A 145 12.57 -12.88 3.86
N LEU A 146 12.24 -12.97 2.57
CA LEU A 146 11.39 -14.03 2.04
C LEU A 146 12.07 -15.37 2.30
N ASN A 147 11.43 -16.31 2.99
CA ASN A 147 12.07 -17.50 3.52
C ASN A 147 11.35 -18.81 3.13
N ARG A 148 11.24 -19.02 1.83
CA ARG A 148 10.83 -20.28 1.19
C ARG A 148 11.84 -20.67 0.11
N PRO A 149 13.15 -20.83 0.46
CA PRO A 149 14.21 -21.03 -0.53
C PRO A 149 14.01 -22.29 -1.39
N GLU A 150 13.40 -23.35 -0.85
CA GLU A 150 13.05 -24.59 -1.55
C GLU A 150 12.00 -24.38 -2.65
N LYS A 151 11.17 -23.35 -2.53
CA LYS A 151 10.18 -22.88 -3.52
C LYS A 151 10.66 -21.62 -4.25
N ARG A 152 11.96 -21.26 -4.15
CA ARG A 152 12.53 -20.03 -4.73
C ARG A 152 11.75 -18.77 -4.32
N ASN A 153 11.27 -18.73 -3.09
CA ASN A 153 10.49 -17.66 -2.50
C ASN A 153 9.23 -17.29 -3.32
N ALA A 154 8.61 -18.29 -3.96
CA ALA A 154 7.40 -18.10 -4.73
C ALA A 154 6.23 -17.63 -3.86
N VAL A 155 5.42 -16.73 -4.41
CA VAL A 155 4.30 -16.07 -3.73
C VAL A 155 3.14 -17.05 -3.60
N SER A 156 2.83 -17.46 -2.37
CA SER A 156 1.61 -18.17 -1.96
C SER A 156 0.69 -17.24 -1.19
N TYR A 157 -0.56 -17.63 -0.96
CA TYR A 157 -1.48 -16.85 -0.10
C TYR A 157 -0.94 -16.68 1.31
N GLU A 158 -0.27 -17.69 1.86
CA GLU A 158 0.37 -17.62 3.17
C GLU A 158 1.50 -16.58 3.18
N LEU A 159 2.29 -16.50 2.09
CA LEU A 159 3.34 -15.47 1.96
C LEU A 159 2.73 -14.06 1.83
N ILE A 160 1.62 -13.91 1.11
CA ILE A 160 0.91 -12.62 0.99
C ILE A 160 0.44 -12.15 2.38
N ASP A 161 -0.21 -13.03 3.14
CA ASP A 161 -0.69 -12.73 4.48
C ASP A 161 0.46 -12.41 5.45
N ASP A 162 1.52 -13.21 5.44
CA ASP A 162 2.72 -12.97 6.25
C ASP A 162 3.37 -11.62 5.88
N LEU A 163 3.49 -11.29 4.58
CA LEU A 163 4.06 -10.02 4.11
C LEU A 163 3.24 -8.82 4.56
N ILE A 164 1.91 -8.85 4.39
CA ILE A 164 1.03 -7.75 4.81
C ILE A 164 1.15 -7.55 6.33
N ARG A 165 1.15 -8.63 7.12
CA ARG A 165 1.31 -8.54 8.58
C ARG A 165 2.70 -8.02 8.98
N ALA A 166 3.76 -8.45 8.30
CA ALA A 166 5.11 -7.98 8.57
C ALA A 166 5.27 -6.49 8.21
N LEU A 167 4.72 -6.05 7.08
CA LEU A 167 4.70 -4.63 6.72
C LEU A 167 3.98 -3.81 7.79
N GLU A 168 2.87 -4.30 8.34
CA GLU A 168 2.15 -3.62 9.41
C GLU A 168 2.97 -3.59 10.72
N GLU A 169 3.67 -4.70 11.08
CA GLU A 169 4.59 -4.72 12.23
C GLU A 169 5.71 -3.69 12.06
N VAL A 170 6.34 -3.64 10.88
CA VAL A 170 7.40 -2.66 10.58
C VAL A 170 6.85 -1.23 10.59
N ARG A 171 5.64 -1.00 10.05
CA ARG A 171 4.98 0.31 10.07
C ARG A 171 4.87 0.86 11.50
N ASN A 172 4.46 0.00 12.43
CA ASN A 172 4.22 0.34 13.84
C ASN A 172 5.48 0.26 14.72
N SER A 173 6.61 -0.19 14.18
CA SER A 173 7.88 -0.29 14.90
C SER A 173 8.66 1.03 14.92
N SER A 174 9.75 1.07 15.71
CA SER A 174 10.72 2.17 15.72
C SER A 174 11.70 2.15 14.53
N ALA A 175 11.69 1.10 13.69
CA ALA A 175 12.52 1.07 12.49
C ALA A 175 12.13 2.20 11.53
N GLY A 176 13.11 2.94 11.04
CA GLY A 176 12.91 4.03 10.09
C GLY A 176 12.94 3.61 8.64
N ILE A 177 13.52 2.44 8.34
CA ILE A 177 13.78 1.95 6.98
C ILE A 177 13.49 0.46 6.92
N LEU A 178 12.97 -0.01 5.77
CA LEU A 178 12.73 -1.42 5.49
C LEU A 178 13.68 -1.90 4.38
N ILE A 179 14.40 -3.00 4.63
CA ILE A 179 15.11 -3.77 3.60
C ILE A 179 14.31 -5.04 3.31
N LEU A 180 14.07 -5.34 2.03
CA LEU A 180 13.43 -6.56 1.56
C LEU A 180 14.42 -7.40 0.75
N THR A 181 14.59 -8.68 1.09
CA THR A 181 15.47 -9.61 0.39
C THR A 181 14.90 -11.03 0.35
N GLY A 182 15.60 -11.97 -0.28
CA GLY A 182 15.20 -13.38 -0.35
C GLY A 182 16.24 -14.31 0.22
N ALA A 183 15.81 -15.37 0.91
CA ALA A 183 16.69 -16.44 1.34
C ALA A 183 17.10 -17.33 0.16
N GLY A 184 18.31 -17.85 0.18
CA GLY A 184 18.83 -18.77 -0.83
C GLY A 184 19.22 -18.09 -2.13
N LYS A 185 18.97 -18.76 -3.28
CA LYS A 185 19.51 -18.37 -4.60
C LYS A 185 18.58 -17.45 -5.41
N ALA A 186 17.36 -17.17 -4.95
CA ALA A 186 16.39 -16.35 -5.66
C ALA A 186 15.80 -15.29 -4.73
N PHE A 187 15.51 -14.13 -5.28
CA PHE A 187 14.72 -13.14 -4.57
C PHE A 187 13.27 -13.62 -4.49
N CYS A 188 12.58 -13.77 -5.62
CA CYS A 188 11.21 -14.29 -5.68
C CYS A 188 10.90 -14.76 -7.12
N SER A 189 10.44 -15.99 -7.29
CA SER A 189 10.18 -16.58 -8.62
C SER A 189 8.76 -16.35 -9.15
N GLY A 190 8.00 -15.41 -8.58
CA GLY A 190 6.61 -15.15 -8.96
C GLY A 190 5.62 -16.04 -8.22
N LEU A 191 4.45 -16.29 -8.81
CA LEU A 191 3.38 -17.04 -8.14
C LEU A 191 3.77 -18.52 -7.93
N ASP A 192 3.44 -19.04 -6.74
CA ASP A 192 3.65 -20.46 -6.39
C ASP A 192 2.84 -21.37 -7.33
N LEU A 193 3.42 -22.52 -7.73
CA LEU A 193 2.79 -23.43 -8.67
C LEU A 193 1.45 -24.00 -8.18
N ASP A 194 1.34 -24.27 -6.88
CA ASP A 194 0.10 -24.79 -6.31
C ASP A 194 -0.99 -23.69 -6.30
N THR A 195 -0.58 -22.47 -5.99
CA THR A 195 -1.45 -21.29 -6.13
C THR A 195 -1.88 -21.11 -7.58
N LEU A 196 -0.96 -21.17 -8.54
CA LEU A 196 -1.25 -21.03 -9.97
C LEU A 196 -2.25 -22.07 -10.45
N LYS A 197 -2.08 -23.37 -10.07
CA LYS A 197 -3.04 -24.43 -10.36
C LYS A 197 -4.42 -24.13 -9.79
N SER A 198 -4.49 -23.58 -8.59
CA SER A 198 -5.75 -23.28 -7.92
C SER A 198 -6.57 -22.18 -8.61
N LEU A 199 -5.99 -21.42 -9.55
CA LEU A 199 -6.70 -20.39 -10.31
C LEU A 199 -7.58 -20.99 -11.42
N ILE A 200 -7.28 -22.21 -11.87
CA ILE A 200 -8.07 -22.89 -12.92
C ILE A 200 -9.44 -23.26 -12.36
N GLY A 201 -10.50 -22.89 -13.09
CA GLY A 201 -11.87 -23.25 -12.73
C GLY A 201 -12.53 -22.39 -11.65
N ARG A 202 -11.89 -21.30 -11.23
CA ARG A 202 -12.51 -20.33 -10.33
C ARG A 202 -13.60 -19.53 -11.02
N THR A 203 -14.58 -19.08 -10.22
CA THR A 203 -15.61 -18.14 -10.71
C THR A 203 -15.02 -16.75 -10.91
N ARG A 204 -15.72 -15.90 -11.64
CA ARG A 204 -15.33 -14.51 -11.86
C ARG A 204 -15.17 -13.74 -10.53
N GLU A 205 -16.07 -13.95 -9.59
CA GLU A 205 -16.05 -13.32 -8.27
C GLU A 205 -14.80 -13.74 -7.49
N GLN A 206 -14.46 -15.03 -7.50
CA GLN A 206 -13.25 -15.56 -6.88
C GLN A 206 -11.99 -15.00 -7.52
N ASN A 207 -11.98 -14.83 -8.85
CA ASN A 207 -10.87 -14.25 -9.58
C ASN A 207 -10.69 -12.75 -9.26
N LEU A 208 -11.80 -12.01 -9.12
CA LEU A 208 -11.78 -10.60 -8.71
C LEU A 208 -11.22 -10.45 -7.28
N GLU A 209 -11.68 -11.27 -6.35
CA GLU A 209 -11.20 -11.22 -4.96
C GLU A 209 -9.73 -11.57 -4.84
N ASP A 210 -9.26 -12.59 -5.57
CA ASP A 210 -7.84 -12.94 -5.64
C ASP A 210 -6.99 -11.79 -6.22
N SER A 211 -7.47 -11.15 -7.30
CA SER A 211 -6.81 -9.99 -7.89
C SER A 211 -6.72 -8.82 -6.90
N ARG A 212 -7.77 -8.56 -6.10
CA ARG A 212 -7.76 -7.55 -5.04
C ARG A 212 -6.76 -7.89 -3.94
N THR A 213 -6.67 -9.15 -3.53
CA THR A 213 -5.70 -9.63 -2.55
C THR A 213 -4.26 -9.38 -3.04
N MET A 214 -3.98 -9.69 -4.30
CA MET A 214 -2.67 -9.42 -4.89
C MET A 214 -2.39 -7.91 -4.97
N VAL A 215 -3.36 -7.11 -5.39
CA VAL A 215 -3.24 -5.64 -5.41
C VAL A 215 -2.97 -5.09 -4.01
N SER A 216 -3.63 -5.62 -2.98
CA SER A 216 -3.44 -5.14 -1.61
C SER A 216 -1.99 -5.28 -1.14
N LEU A 217 -1.32 -6.38 -1.49
CA LEU A 217 0.10 -6.58 -1.21
C LEU A 217 0.99 -5.55 -1.94
N PHE A 218 0.82 -5.42 -3.27
CA PHE A 218 1.62 -4.48 -4.06
C PHE A 218 1.41 -3.03 -3.60
N ARG A 219 0.16 -2.67 -3.35
CA ARG A 219 -0.20 -1.34 -2.86
C ARG A 219 0.39 -1.07 -1.47
N SER A 220 0.32 -2.04 -0.55
CA SER A 220 0.89 -1.92 0.80
C SER A 220 2.40 -1.65 0.78
N LEU A 221 3.12 -2.20 -0.17
CA LEU A 221 4.55 -1.96 -0.36
C LEU A 221 4.81 -0.62 -1.05
N TYR A 222 4.09 -0.31 -2.13
CA TYR A 222 4.25 0.94 -2.88
C TYR A 222 3.91 2.18 -2.03
N GLU A 223 2.84 2.10 -1.24
CA GLU A 223 2.38 3.16 -0.33
C GLU A 223 3.01 3.04 1.07
N PHE A 224 4.02 2.17 1.26
CA PHE A 224 4.64 2.00 2.56
C PHE A 224 5.24 3.32 3.04
N PRO A 225 4.94 3.79 4.27
CA PRO A 225 5.26 5.17 4.67
C PRO A 225 6.75 5.43 4.92
N LYS A 226 7.55 4.39 5.12
CA LYS A 226 8.99 4.48 5.38
C LYS A 226 9.77 4.14 4.12
N PRO A 227 11.00 4.65 3.93
CA PRO A 227 11.85 4.23 2.82
C PRO A 227 12.04 2.72 2.77
N THR A 228 12.01 2.17 1.55
CA THR A 228 12.12 0.74 1.27
C THR A 228 13.26 0.46 0.32
N ILE A 229 14.07 -0.56 0.61
CA ILE A 229 15.21 -0.98 -0.19
C ILE A 229 15.03 -2.46 -0.53
N ALA A 230 14.97 -2.80 -1.81
CA ALA A 230 15.05 -4.18 -2.27
C ALA A 230 16.54 -4.57 -2.44
N ALA A 231 16.98 -5.61 -1.75
CA ALA A 231 18.27 -6.24 -1.93
C ALA A 231 18.07 -7.56 -2.71
N VAL A 232 18.17 -7.47 -4.04
CA VAL A 232 17.82 -8.54 -4.97
C VAL A 232 19.00 -9.50 -5.14
N ASN A 233 18.98 -10.60 -4.40
CA ASN A 233 20.06 -11.60 -4.30
C ASN A 233 20.04 -12.65 -5.43
N GLY A 234 19.16 -12.53 -6.41
CA GLY A 234 19.04 -13.49 -7.52
C GLY A 234 17.81 -13.23 -8.38
N ALA A 235 17.25 -14.28 -8.98
CA ALA A 235 16.10 -14.12 -9.86
C ALA A 235 14.87 -13.54 -9.15
N ALA A 236 14.29 -12.51 -9.77
CA ALA A 236 13.02 -11.87 -9.43
C ALA A 236 12.13 -11.92 -10.67
N ILE A 237 11.10 -12.78 -10.70
CA ILE A 237 10.32 -13.08 -11.91
C ILE A 237 8.83 -12.79 -11.67
N ALA A 238 8.14 -12.27 -12.69
CA ALA A 238 6.71 -11.94 -12.67
C ALA A 238 6.36 -11.04 -11.47
N GLY A 239 5.44 -11.45 -10.60
CA GLY A 239 5.14 -10.75 -9.35
C GLY A 239 6.37 -10.52 -8.46
N GLY A 240 7.40 -11.35 -8.55
CA GLY A 240 8.68 -11.16 -7.86
C GLY A 240 9.46 -9.94 -8.38
N THR A 241 9.46 -9.71 -9.69
CA THR A 241 9.96 -8.45 -10.29
C THR A 241 9.17 -7.28 -9.73
N GLY A 242 7.83 -7.39 -9.69
CA GLY A 242 6.97 -6.36 -9.12
C GLY A 242 7.35 -6.02 -7.68
N LEU A 243 7.48 -7.01 -6.79
CA LEU A 243 7.88 -6.79 -5.40
C LEU A 243 9.24 -6.08 -5.26
N ALA A 244 10.23 -6.47 -6.07
CA ALA A 244 11.55 -5.84 -6.05
C ALA A 244 11.48 -4.37 -6.47
N LEU A 245 10.78 -4.09 -7.58
CA LEU A 245 10.75 -2.77 -8.21
C LEU A 245 9.71 -1.81 -7.61
N LEU A 246 8.89 -2.26 -6.66
CA LEU A 246 7.99 -1.40 -5.88
C LEU A 246 8.67 -0.76 -4.67
N CYS A 247 9.83 -1.25 -4.28
CA CYS A 247 10.66 -0.57 -3.29
C CYS A 247 11.17 0.76 -3.85
N ASP A 248 11.46 1.72 -2.97
CA ASP A 248 11.98 3.03 -3.38
C ASP A 248 13.36 2.94 -4.02
N PHE A 249 14.16 1.99 -3.52
CA PHE A 249 15.50 1.68 -4.04
C PHE A 249 15.62 0.18 -4.31
N THR A 250 16.32 -0.17 -5.38
CA THR A 250 16.58 -1.57 -5.74
C THR A 250 18.08 -1.75 -6.02
N LEU A 251 18.72 -2.56 -5.20
CA LEU A 251 20.09 -3.03 -5.37
C LEU A 251 20.03 -4.49 -5.85
N ALA A 252 20.85 -4.88 -6.79
CA ALA A 252 20.83 -6.24 -7.33
C ALA A 252 22.22 -6.82 -7.50
N VAL A 253 22.34 -8.15 -7.37
CA VAL A 253 23.56 -8.84 -7.75
C VAL A 253 23.68 -8.91 -9.29
N PRO A 254 24.90 -9.03 -9.86
CA PRO A 254 25.08 -9.14 -11.33
C PRO A 254 24.29 -10.30 -11.96
N GLU A 255 24.14 -11.40 -11.24
CA GLU A 255 23.43 -12.61 -11.68
C GLU A 255 21.91 -12.49 -11.61
N ALA A 256 21.39 -11.41 -11.02
CA ALA A 256 19.94 -11.19 -10.91
C ALA A 256 19.30 -11.17 -12.30
N LYS A 257 18.13 -11.81 -12.38
CA LYS A 257 17.29 -11.83 -13.58
C LYS A 257 15.93 -11.30 -13.23
N PHE A 258 15.40 -10.47 -14.09
CA PHE A 258 14.09 -9.85 -13.98
C PHE A 258 13.24 -10.23 -15.20
N GLY A 259 11.92 -10.16 -15.08
CA GLY A 259 11.02 -10.35 -16.21
C GLY A 259 9.56 -10.46 -15.79
N TYR A 260 8.70 -9.96 -16.67
CA TYR A 260 7.24 -10.05 -16.55
C TYR A 260 6.75 -11.13 -17.52
N THR A 261 6.85 -12.39 -17.09
CA THR A 261 6.68 -13.57 -17.95
C THR A 261 5.24 -14.04 -18.10
N GLU A 262 4.28 -13.32 -17.55
CA GLU A 262 2.86 -13.69 -17.47
C GLU A 262 2.26 -14.04 -18.84
N VAL A 263 2.56 -13.28 -19.88
CA VAL A 263 2.05 -13.52 -21.25
C VAL A 263 2.49 -14.86 -21.83
N ARG A 264 3.60 -15.43 -21.35
CA ARG A 264 4.08 -16.76 -21.79
C ARG A 264 3.26 -17.93 -21.27
N ILE A 265 2.41 -17.67 -20.28
CA ILE A 265 1.53 -18.66 -19.66
C ILE A 265 0.04 -18.26 -19.82
N GLY A 266 -0.28 -17.45 -20.84
CA GLY A 266 -1.63 -17.01 -21.10
C GLY A 266 -2.23 -16.08 -20.04
N PHE A 267 -1.37 -15.46 -19.21
CA PHE A 267 -1.78 -14.53 -18.18
C PHE A 267 -1.46 -13.08 -18.58
N VAL A 268 -2.14 -12.10 -17.99
CA VAL A 268 -1.88 -10.69 -18.22
C VAL A 268 -1.13 -10.09 -17.03
N PRO A 269 0.02 -9.44 -17.26
CA PRO A 269 0.77 -8.74 -16.20
C PRO A 269 0.07 -7.43 -15.79
N ALA A 270 -1.26 -7.44 -15.60
CA ALA A 270 -2.08 -6.24 -15.46
C ALA A 270 -1.70 -5.41 -14.24
N ILE A 271 -1.54 -6.06 -13.08
CA ILE A 271 -1.27 -5.36 -11.82
C ILE A 271 0.13 -4.72 -11.85
N VAL A 272 1.15 -5.46 -12.27
CA VAL A 272 2.53 -4.94 -12.33
C VAL A 272 2.69 -3.86 -13.41
N ALA A 273 1.89 -3.91 -14.48
CA ALA A 273 1.89 -2.92 -15.57
C ALA A 273 1.55 -1.52 -15.07
N THR A 274 0.61 -1.39 -14.12
CA THR A 274 0.19 -0.10 -13.56
C THR A 274 1.35 0.65 -12.88
N PHE A 275 2.28 -0.10 -12.29
CA PHE A 275 3.46 0.47 -11.63
C PHE A 275 4.65 0.64 -12.60
N LEU A 276 4.88 -0.34 -13.48
CA LEU A 276 6.00 -0.32 -14.42
C LEU A 276 5.97 0.89 -15.36
N LEU A 277 4.79 1.25 -15.87
CA LEU A 277 4.61 2.42 -16.75
C LEU A 277 5.14 3.73 -16.14
N ARG A 278 5.07 3.85 -14.81
CA ARG A 278 5.55 5.02 -14.07
C ARG A 278 7.07 5.05 -13.91
N GLN A 279 7.70 3.89 -13.99
CA GLN A 279 9.14 3.75 -13.78
C GLN A 279 9.95 3.93 -15.07
N VAL A 280 9.46 3.40 -16.20
CA VAL A 280 10.27 3.32 -17.44
C VAL A 280 9.63 3.95 -18.68
N GLY A 281 8.41 4.45 -18.56
CA GLY A 281 7.65 4.95 -19.69
C GLY A 281 7.15 3.84 -20.64
N GLU A 282 6.30 4.24 -21.58
CA GLU A 282 5.47 3.31 -22.35
C GLU A 282 6.27 2.39 -23.29
N LYS A 283 7.34 2.89 -23.90
CA LYS A 283 8.09 2.11 -24.90
C LYS A 283 8.79 0.91 -24.28
N ILE A 284 9.49 1.12 -23.18
CA ILE A 284 10.17 0.05 -22.44
C ILE A 284 9.14 -0.88 -21.79
N ALA A 285 8.08 -0.34 -21.20
CA ALA A 285 7.03 -1.16 -20.61
C ALA A 285 6.39 -2.09 -21.64
N ARG A 286 6.08 -1.62 -22.86
CA ARG A 286 5.54 -2.45 -23.95
C ARG A 286 6.51 -3.57 -24.35
N ASP A 287 7.80 -3.28 -24.46
CA ASP A 287 8.81 -4.30 -24.75
C ASP A 287 8.77 -5.41 -23.68
N LEU A 288 8.90 -5.04 -22.41
CA LEU A 288 8.98 -6.00 -21.32
C LEU A 288 7.67 -6.81 -21.12
N LEU A 289 6.52 -6.14 -21.19
CA LEU A 289 5.23 -6.77 -20.91
C LEU A 289 4.68 -7.59 -22.07
N LEU A 290 4.88 -7.18 -23.31
CA LEU A 290 4.37 -7.89 -24.49
C LEU A 290 5.26 -9.06 -24.90
N THR A 291 6.58 -8.94 -24.74
CA THR A 291 7.50 -10.03 -25.06
C THR A 291 7.60 -11.05 -23.91
N GLY A 292 7.34 -10.62 -22.68
CA GLY A 292 7.55 -11.42 -21.49
C GLY A 292 9.01 -11.86 -21.33
N ARG A 293 9.98 -11.15 -21.98
CA ARG A 293 11.39 -11.52 -21.96
C ARG A 293 12.01 -11.36 -20.57
N ILE A 294 13.04 -12.14 -20.34
CA ILE A 294 13.89 -12.00 -19.16
C ILE A 294 15.04 -11.06 -19.53
N PHE A 295 15.40 -10.18 -18.60
CA PHE A 295 16.52 -9.26 -18.71
C PHE A 295 17.40 -9.34 -17.46
N ASP A 296 18.65 -8.92 -17.58
CA ASP A 296 19.63 -9.00 -16.49
C ASP A 296 19.75 -7.69 -15.71
N ALA A 297 20.58 -7.70 -14.68
CA ALA A 297 20.81 -6.55 -13.82
C ALA A 297 21.41 -5.36 -14.59
N ALA A 298 22.32 -5.60 -15.56
CA ALA A 298 22.93 -4.55 -16.35
C ALA A 298 21.89 -3.82 -17.23
N GLU A 299 20.99 -4.58 -17.85
CA GLU A 299 19.89 -4.03 -18.62
C GLU A 299 18.87 -3.32 -17.73
N ALA A 300 18.54 -3.88 -16.53
CA ALA A 300 17.67 -3.23 -15.56
C ALA A 300 18.24 -1.88 -15.09
N LEU A 301 19.54 -1.79 -14.85
CA LEU A 301 20.21 -0.54 -14.48
C LEU A 301 20.14 0.48 -15.62
N LYS A 302 20.40 0.04 -16.86
CA LYS A 302 20.32 0.91 -18.04
C LYS A 302 18.92 1.47 -18.29
N MET A 303 17.89 0.70 -17.97
CA MET A 303 16.48 1.13 -18.05
C MET A 303 16.04 2.00 -16.87
N GLY A 304 16.87 2.17 -15.83
CA GLY A 304 16.51 2.90 -14.62
C GLY A 304 15.58 2.13 -13.68
N LEU A 305 15.44 0.82 -13.84
CA LEU A 305 14.62 -0.05 -12.98
C LEU A 305 15.29 -0.42 -11.66
N ILE A 306 16.62 -0.42 -11.63
CA ILE A 306 17.40 -0.61 -10.40
C ILE A 306 18.40 0.53 -10.22
N ASN A 307 18.84 0.75 -8.99
CA ASN A 307 19.73 1.86 -8.62
C ASN A 307 21.21 1.48 -8.69
N GLU A 308 21.54 0.22 -8.39
CA GLU A 308 22.95 -0.20 -8.25
C GLU A 308 23.08 -1.72 -8.48
N ILE A 309 24.24 -2.14 -9.06
CA ILE A 309 24.66 -3.52 -9.12
C ILE A 309 25.75 -3.73 -8.08
N VAL A 310 25.56 -4.70 -7.19
CA VAL A 310 26.42 -4.94 -6.02
C VAL A 310 26.88 -6.39 -6.02
N ALA A 311 28.14 -6.62 -5.71
CA ALA A 311 28.68 -7.97 -5.55
C ALA A 311 27.87 -8.77 -4.51
N PRO A 312 27.61 -10.08 -4.75
CA PRO A 312 26.71 -10.87 -3.90
C PRO A 312 27.04 -10.83 -2.42
N GLU A 313 28.33 -10.92 -2.08
CA GLU A 313 28.83 -10.92 -0.71
C GLU A 313 28.67 -9.54 0.00
N LYS A 314 28.47 -8.45 -0.76
CA LYS A 314 28.33 -7.08 -0.25
C LYS A 314 26.90 -6.58 -0.30
N LEU A 315 25.95 -7.35 -0.85
CA LEU A 315 24.60 -6.86 -1.16
C LEU A 315 23.87 -6.33 0.08
N LEU A 316 23.82 -7.11 1.15
CA LEU A 316 23.12 -6.69 2.37
C LEU A 316 23.85 -5.58 3.11
N ASP A 317 25.18 -5.59 3.12
CA ASP A 317 25.95 -4.53 3.75
C ASP A 317 25.76 -3.21 3.01
N ARG A 318 25.75 -3.23 1.68
CA ARG A 318 25.46 -2.04 0.87
C ARG A 318 24.03 -1.52 1.07
N ALA A 319 23.06 -2.43 1.23
CA ALA A 319 21.70 -2.04 1.58
C ALA A 319 21.61 -1.36 2.95
N ARG A 320 22.38 -1.85 3.95
CA ARG A 320 22.47 -1.23 5.28
C ARG A 320 23.19 0.12 5.23
N GLU A 321 24.24 0.27 4.42
CA GLU A 321 24.91 1.56 4.20
C GLU A 321 23.94 2.58 3.61
N LEU A 322 23.17 2.21 2.60
CA LEU A 322 22.14 3.08 2.04
C LEU A 322 21.07 3.43 3.07
N ALA A 323 20.66 2.46 3.90
CA ALA A 323 19.73 2.70 4.99
C ALA A 323 20.30 3.68 6.03
N ALA A 324 21.59 3.55 6.39
CA ALA A 324 22.25 4.48 7.28
C ALA A 324 22.31 5.90 6.69
N GLN A 325 22.62 6.03 5.40
CA GLN A 325 22.61 7.30 4.70
C GLN A 325 21.21 7.95 4.69
N LEU A 326 20.15 7.17 4.46
CA LEU A 326 18.77 7.65 4.53
C LEU A 326 18.38 8.09 5.96
N ALA A 327 18.90 7.38 6.97
CA ALA A 327 18.64 7.69 8.38
C ALA A 327 19.29 9.01 8.86
N GLU A 328 20.25 9.58 8.12
CA GLU A 328 20.78 10.94 8.36
C GLU A 328 19.73 12.02 8.08
N GLY A 329 18.75 11.72 7.23
CA GLY A 329 17.64 12.60 6.91
C GLY A 329 16.57 12.63 8.01
N SER A 330 15.81 13.72 8.08
CA SER A 330 14.65 13.81 8.98
C SER A 330 13.63 12.73 8.64
N PRO A 331 13.24 11.83 9.57
CA PRO A 331 12.23 10.81 9.32
C PRO A 331 10.90 11.39 8.81
N LEU A 332 10.49 12.55 9.36
CA LEU A 332 9.28 13.25 8.93
C LEU A 332 9.41 13.77 7.50
N SER A 333 10.56 14.32 7.13
CA SER A 333 10.79 14.80 5.76
C SER A 333 10.79 13.67 4.76
N LEU A 334 11.41 12.53 5.07
CA LEU A 334 11.38 11.31 4.23
C LEU A 334 9.94 10.81 4.04
N PHE A 335 9.19 10.68 5.13
CA PHE A 335 7.77 10.32 5.08
C PHE A 335 6.94 11.27 4.22
N CYS A 336 7.05 12.59 4.46
CA CYS A 336 6.27 13.58 3.72
C CYS A 336 6.66 13.61 2.23
N THR A 337 7.94 13.45 1.90
CA THR A 337 8.42 13.37 0.52
C THR A 337 7.84 12.15 -0.19
N LYS A 338 7.94 10.97 0.42
CA LYS A 338 7.38 9.74 -0.15
C LYS A 338 5.86 9.85 -0.32
N ARG A 339 5.15 10.36 0.68
CA ARG A 339 3.71 10.60 0.60
C ARG A 339 3.36 11.54 -0.55
N LEU A 340 4.10 12.65 -0.71
CA LEU A 340 3.88 13.59 -1.80
C LEU A 340 3.99 12.92 -3.17
N LEU A 341 5.05 12.12 -3.39
CA LEU A 341 5.27 11.37 -4.63
C LEU A 341 4.13 10.38 -4.89
N THR A 342 3.65 9.69 -3.86
CA THR A 342 2.53 8.74 -3.96
C THR A 342 1.20 9.45 -4.26
N GLU A 343 0.92 10.57 -3.59
CA GLU A 343 -0.32 11.33 -3.77
C GLU A 343 -0.45 11.95 -5.17
N HIS A 344 0.65 12.41 -5.76
CA HIS A 344 0.63 12.94 -7.14
C HIS A 344 0.10 11.94 -8.17
N ALA A 345 0.30 10.65 -7.92
CA ALA A 345 -0.12 9.60 -8.83
C ALA A 345 -1.46 8.96 -8.45
N ARG A 346 -2.00 9.23 -7.25
CA ARG A 346 -3.08 8.45 -6.63
C ARG A 346 -4.33 8.28 -7.50
N ALA A 347 -4.91 9.36 -7.98
CA ALA A 347 -6.18 9.28 -8.71
C ALA A 347 -6.08 8.46 -10.00
N GLU A 348 -4.99 8.61 -10.73
CA GLU A 348 -4.72 7.85 -11.94
C GLU A 348 -4.39 6.38 -11.60
N LEU A 349 -3.57 6.16 -10.57
CA LEU A 349 -3.21 4.83 -10.10
C LEU A 349 -4.44 4.04 -9.65
N ASP A 350 -5.35 4.64 -8.88
CA ASP A 350 -6.58 3.98 -8.44
C ASP A 350 -7.44 3.53 -9.63
N SER A 351 -7.60 4.39 -10.63
CA SER A 351 -8.33 4.04 -11.86
C SER A 351 -7.67 2.91 -12.64
N GLN A 352 -6.33 2.94 -12.77
CA GLN A 352 -5.55 1.91 -13.47
C GLN A 352 -5.59 0.58 -12.72
N ILE A 353 -5.53 0.59 -11.39
CA ILE A 353 -5.64 -0.61 -10.54
C ILE A 353 -7.01 -1.27 -10.72
N GLU A 354 -8.10 -0.50 -10.71
CA GLU A 354 -9.43 -1.05 -10.94
C GLU A 354 -9.59 -1.69 -12.33
N ALA A 355 -8.99 -1.09 -13.36
CA ALA A 355 -8.92 -1.71 -14.69
C ALA A 355 -8.08 -2.98 -14.67
N ALA A 356 -6.91 -2.96 -14.02
CA ALA A 356 -6.00 -4.10 -13.91
C ALA A 356 -6.65 -5.29 -13.17
N ILE A 357 -7.44 -5.05 -12.12
CA ILE A 357 -8.20 -6.08 -11.40
C ILE A 357 -9.17 -6.77 -12.36
N ARG A 358 -9.93 -6.01 -13.14
CA ARG A 358 -10.91 -6.56 -14.12
C ARG A 358 -10.23 -7.38 -15.20
N GLU A 359 -9.15 -6.87 -15.79
CA GLU A 359 -8.38 -7.57 -16.82
C GLU A 359 -7.73 -8.84 -16.28
N ASN A 360 -7.09 -8.76 -15.10
CA ASN A 360 -6.44 -9.88 -14.45
C ASN A 360 -7.44 -11.01 -14.09
N ALA A 361 -8.65 -10.64 -13.66
CA ALA A 361 -9.71 -11.61 -13.39
C ALA A 361 -10.34 -12.17 -14.67
N GLY A 362 -10.55 -11.33 -15.68
CA GLY A 362 -11.21 -11.70 -16.94
C GLY A 362 -10.40 -12.69 -17.77
N ILE A 363 -9.09 -12.49 -17.90
CA ILE A 363 -8.23 -13.41 -18.70
C ILE A 363 -8.27 -14.84 -18.18
N ARG A 364 -8.49 -15.05 -16.88
CA ARG A 364 -8.53 -16.39 -16.27
C ARG A 364 -9.72 -17.25 -16.73
N GLU A 365 -10.72 -16.66 -17.37
CA GLU A 365 -11.86 -17.36 -17.96
C GLU A 365 -11.52 -17.92 -19.35
N SER A 366 -10.43 -17.45 -19.98
CA SER A 366 -10.05 -17.82 -21.35
C SER A 366 -9.53 -19.26 -21.48
N ALA A 367 -9.65 -19.80 -22.69
CA ALA A 367 -9.03 -21.08 -23.04
C ALA A 367 -7.49 -20.96 -23.04
N ASP A 368 -6.96 -19.81 -23.46
CA ASP A 368 -5.53 -19.59 -23.53
C ASP A 368 -4.89 -19.54 -22.12
N PHE A 369 -5.58 -19.00 -21.11
CA PHE A 369 -5.12 -19.05 -19.73
C PHE A 369 -5.01 -20.50 -19.23
N ARG A 370 -6.03 -21.33 -19.48
CA ARG A 370 -6.02 -22.75 -19.09
C ARG A 370 -4.93 -23.53 -19.80
N GLU A 371 -4.80 -23.35 -21.11
CA GLU A 371 -3.74 -23.96 -21.92
C GLU A 371 -2.35 -23.52 -21.46
N GLY A 372 -2.18 -22.20 -21.24
CA GLY A 372 -0.89 -21.66 -20.81
C GLY A 372 -0.41 -22.23 -19.48
N ILE A 373 -1.28 -22.29 -18.47
CA ILE A 373 -0.92 -22.90 -17.19
C ILE A 373 -0.70 -24.41 -17.34
N THR A 374 -1.58 -25.12 -18.06
CA THR A 374 -1.45 -26.56 -18.25
C THR A 374 -0.14 -26.90 -18.96
N SER A 375 0.15 -26.25 -20.08
CA SER A 375 1.36 -26.47 -20.85
C SER A 375 2.65 -26.16 -20.05
N PHE A 376 2.60 -25.10 -19.23
CA PHE A 376 3.71 -24.75 -18.33
C PHE A 376 3.97 -25.84 -17.30
N LEU A 377 2.93 -26.38 -16.66
CA LEU A 377 3.02 -27.47 -15.69
C LEU A 377 3.51 -28.78 -16.33
N GLU A 378 3.08 -29.06 -17.55
CA GLU A 378 3.47 -30.24 -18.34
C GLU A 378 4.82 -30.07 -19.06
N LYS A 379 5.44 -28.86 -18.95
CA LYS A 379 6.72 -28.52 -19.61
C LYS A 379 6.68 -28.71 -21.13
N ARG A 380 5.57 -28.42 -21.76
CA ARG A 380 5.37 -28.45 -23.24
C ARG A 380 5.11 -27.04 -23.80
N LYS A 381 5.20 -26.91 -25.11
CA LYS A 381 4.82 -25.65 -25.78
C LYS A 381 3.28 -25.49 -25.74
N PRO A 382 2.78 -24.29 -25.44
CA PRO A 382 1.35 -23.99 -25.47
C PRO A 382 0.82 -23.96 -26.91
N LYS A 383 -0.48 -24.27 -27.04
CA LYS A 383 -1.24 -24.19 -28.30
C LYS A 383 -2.32 -23.12 -28.12
N TRP A 384 -1.99 -21.89 -28.49
CA TRP A 384 -2.89 -20.76 -28.33
C TRP A 384 -4.09 -20.82 -29.28
N THR A 385 -5.26 -20.44 -28.77
CA THR A 385 -6.52 -20.40 -29.56
C THR A 385 -7.02 -18.98 -29.77
N GLY A 386 -6.54 -18.02 -28.98
CA GLY A 386 -7.02 -16.64 -28.99
C GLY A 386 -8.43 -16.47 -28.36
N ARG A 387 -8.84 -17.40 -27.51
CA ARG A 387 -10.19 -17.43 -26.91
C ARG A 387 -10.15 -17.58 -25.39
#